data_7dd6efb0da33a3b7045e94966850a002
#
_entry.id   7dd6efb0da33a3b7045e94966850a002
#
_cell.length_a   1.000
_cell.length_b   1.000
_cell.length_c   1.000
_cell.angle_alpha   90.00
_cell.angle_beta   90.00
_cell.angle_gamma   90.00
#
_symmetry.space_group_name_H-M   'P 1'
#
loop_
_entity.id
_entity.type
_entity.pdbx_description
1 polymer ?
#
loop_
_entity_poly.entity_id
_entity_poly.type
_entity_poly.pdbx_seq_one_letter_code
_entity_poly.pdbx_strand_id
1 'polypeptide(L)'
;FAILEANTAWCGGEVLLFDCGLAARAGEAELTFYPLSSGMSSFHPDPGQERAALRTVMHNELAQGGAGRPELEEVLRHEEELLDQRLTSETWVCPLRTVSAIVAEYGVERIDLLKVDVEKSEAQVLAGIAEGDWPKVRQAVVEVHDLGERVREMTATFQSRGFTVTVLQEELYRGSDRYNLYAVR
;
A
#
# COMPACT_ATOMS: atom_id res chain seq x y z
N PHE A 1 16.50 0.69 -0.09
CA PHE A 1 16.59 1.36 -1.39
C PHE A 1 17.38 0.50 -2.39
N ALA A 2 18.56 -0.02 -2.05
CA ALA A 2 19.39 -0.85 -2.92
C ALA A 2 18.66 -2.05 -3.58
N ILE A 3 17.70 -2.67 -2.88
CA ILE A 3 16.86 -3.74 -3.44
C ILE A 3 15.94 -3.19 -4.54
N LEU A 4 15.37 -2.01 -4.34
CA LEU A 4 14.53 -1.36 -5.34
C LEU A 4 15.33 -1.04 -6.60
N GLU A 5 16.54 -0.50 -6.46
CA GLU A 5 17.47 -0.24 -7.58
C GLU A 5 17.78 -1.53 -8.34
N ALA A 6 18.13 -2.61 -7.63
CA ALA A 6 18.42 -3.90 -8.25
C ALA A 6 17.21 -4.47 -9.01
N ASN A 7 16.00 -4.37 -8.42
CA ASN A 7 14.78 -4.89 -9.03
C ASN A 7 14.34 -4.09 -10.26
N THR A 8 14.60 -2.79 -10.29
CA THR A 8 14.21 -1.91 -11.41
C THR A 8 15.26 -1.85 -12.54
N ALA A 9 16.47 -2.33 -12.30
CA ALA A 9 17.54 -2.38 -13.31
C ALA A 9 17.15 -3.18 -14.58
N TRP A 10 16.15 -4.07 -14.47
CA TRP A 10 15.65 -4.90 -15.57
C TRP A 10 14.48 -4.26 -16.32
N CYS A 11 13.94 -3.14 -15.84
CA CYS A 11 12.86 -2.44 -16.51
C CYS A 11 13.35 -1.79 -17.79
N GLY A 12 12.68 -2.08 -18.91
CA GLY A 12 12.93 -1.38 -20.16
C GLY A 12 12.32 0.02 -20.11
N GLY A 13 13.15 1.05 -20.17
CA GLY A 13 12.71 2.45 -20.10
C GLY A 13 13.41 3.25 -19.01
N GLU A 14 13.06 4.52 -18.91
CA GLU A 14 13.57 5.40 -17.85
C GLU A 14 12.83 5.15 -16.55
N VAL A 15 13.54 4.85 -15.48
CA VAL A 15 13.00 4.64 -14.13
C VAL A 15 13.65 5.64 -13.19
N LEU A 16 12.83 6.46 -12.55
CA LEU A 16 13.26 7.38 -11.50
C LEU A 16 12.91 6.79 -10.14
N LEU A 17 13.90 6.69 -9.26
CA LEU A 17 13.75 6.12 -7.93
C LEU A 17 13.96 7.21 -6.88
N PHE A 18 13.13 7.19 -5.83
CA PHE A 18 13.19 8.17 -4.76
C PHE A 18 13.33 7.45 -3.42
N ASP A 19 14.38 7.76 -2.68
CA ASP A 19 14.58 7.26 -1.31
C ASP A 19 13.81 8.13 -0.30
N CYS A 20 12.48 8.09 -0.40
CA CYS A 20 11.59 8.84 0.48
C CYS A 20 10.20 8.20 0.54
N GLY A 21 9.47 8.49 1.61
CA GLY A 21 8.04 8.24 1.69
C GLY A 21 7.23 9.38 1.04
N LEU A 22 5.99 9.10 0.65
CA LEU A 22 5.05 10.10 0.16
C LEU A 22 4.01 10.43 1.24
N ALA A 23 3.74 11.72 1.44
CA ALA A 23 2.82 12.21 2.46
C ALA A 23 2.14 13.52 2.05
N ALA A 24 1.22 14.01 2.89
CA ALA A 24 0.54 15.29 2.69
C ALA A 24 1.48 16.51 2.75
N ARG A 25 2.62 16.37 3.41
CA ARG A 25 3.63 17.44 3.60
C ARG A 25 5.02 16.84 3.64
N ALA A 26 6.01 17.61 3.22
CA ALA A 26 7.41 17.26 3.39
C ALA A 26 7.78 17.23 4.89
N GLY A 27 8.72 16.37 5.25
CA GLY A 27 9.19 16.20 6.62
C GLY A 27 9.94 14.90 6.81
N GLU A 28 9.84 14.31 7.98
CA GLU A 28 10.36 13.00 8.33
C GLU A 28 9.32 12.23 9.13
N ALA A 29 9.34 10.90 9.03
CA ALA A 29 8.54 10.01 9.86
C ALA A 29 9.29 8.71 10.17
N GLU A 30 8.89 8.06 11.26
CA GLU A 30 9.38 6.73 11.61
C GLU A 30 8.59 5.67 10.84
N LEU A 31 9.31 4.86 10.06
CA LEU A 31 8.79 3.68 9.37
C LEU A 31 9.04 2.45 10.24
N THR A 32 8.00 1.72 10.56
CA THR A 32 8.13 0.37 11.11
C THR A 32 8.31 -0.61 9.97
N PHE A 33 9.48 -1.22 9.91
CA PHE A 33 9.87 -2.18 8.88
C PHE A 33 9.79 -3.61 9.43
N TYR A 34 9.12 -4.48 8.72
CA TYR A 34 9.02 -5.92 9.03
C TYR A 34 9.86 -6.73 8.04
N PRO A 35 11.10 -7.14 8.40
CA PRO A 35 12.00 -7.82 7.45
C PRO A 35 11.42 -9.09 6.82
N LEU A 36 10.61 -9.85 7.58
CA LEU A 36 9.96 -11.08 7.12
C LEU A 36 8.56 -10.89 6.54
N SER A 37 8.05 -9.65 6.56
CA SER A 37 6.75 -9.26 6.02
C SER A 37 6.82 -7.82 5.47
N SER A 38 7.81 -7.54 4.62
CA SER A 38 8.16 -6.19 4.18
C SER A 38 6.99 -5.43 3.53
N GLY A 39 6.05 -6.14 2.89
CA GLY A 39 4.83 -5.55 2.34
C GLY A 39 3.86 -5.00 3.38
N MET A 40 4.09 -5.24 4.67
CA MET A 40 3.26 -4.69 5.76
C MET A 40 3.95 -3.51 6.47
N SER A 41 5.14 -3.10 6.00
CA SER A 41 5.88 -2.00 6.61
C SER A 41 5.13 -0.69 6.47
N SER A 42 4.97 0.06 7.56
CA SER A 42 4.04 1.18 7.61
C SER A 42 4.55 2.31 8.51
N PHE A 43 4.11 3.54 8.22
CA PHE A 43 4.22 4.69 9.13
C PHE A 43 3.14 4.67 10.23
N HIS A 44 2.17 3.75 10.15
CA HIS A 44 1.05 3.61 11.10
C HIS A 44 0.95 2.16 11.58
N PRO A 45 1.97 1.65 12.32
CA PRO A 45 1.96 0.28 12.79
C PRO A 45 0.83 0.06 13.80
N ASP A 46 0.12 -1.05 13.63
CA ASP A 46 -0.85 -1.58 14.59
C ASP A 46 -0.66 -3.10 14.69
N PRO A 47 0.16 -3.59 15.63
CA PRO A 47 0.48 -5.02 15.74
C PRO A 47 -0.74 -5.92 15.85
N GLY A 48 -1.84 -5.42 16.43
CA GLY A 48 -3.10 -6.17 16.55
C GLY A 48 -3.79 -6.36 15.22
N GLN A 49 -3.91 -5.29 14.44
CA GLN A 49 -4.50 -5.33 13.09
C GLN A 49 -3.62 -6.14 12.13
N GLU A 50 -2.30 -5.96 12.17
CA GLU A 50 -1.35 -6.66 11.32
C GLU A 50 -1.36 -8.16 11.57
N ARG A 51 -1.44 -8.56 12.84
CA ARG A 51 -1.61 -9.98 13.22
C ARG A 51 -2.92 -10.55 12.70
N ALA A 52 -4.03 -9.81 12.84
CA ALA A 52 -5.33 -10.24 12.34
C ALA A 52 -5.36 -10.34 10.81
N ALA A 53 -4.76 -9.38 10.10
CA ALA A 53 -4.66 -9.38 8.65
C ALA A 53 -3.84 -10.58 8.14
N LEU A 54 -2.65 -10.82 8.69
CA LEU A 54 -1.81 -11.98 8.35
C LEU A 54 -2.56 -13.30 8.58
N ARG A 55 -3.21 -13.44 9.73
CA ARG A 55 -4.03 -14.63 10.04
C ARG A 55 -5.12 -14.84 9.01
N THR A 56 -5.84 -13.78 8.64
CA THR A 56 -6.90 -13.85 7.64
C THR A 56 -6.37 -14.30 6.28
N VAL A 57 -5.26 -13.75 5.83
CA VAL A 57 -4.61 -14.14 4.57
C VAL A 57 -4.17 -15.60 4.62
N MET A 58 -3.48 -16.02 5.68
CA MET A 58 -3.06 -17.43 5.86
C MET A 58 -4.24 -18.39 5.78
N HIS A 59 -5.35 -18.09 6.45
CA HIS A 59 -6.55 -18.93 6.43
C HIS A 59 -7.23 -18.92 5.05
N ASN A 60 -7.26 -17.78 4.34
CA ASN A 60 -7.81 -17.71 2.99
C ASN A 60 -6.95 -18.47 1.98
N GLU A 61 -5.62 -18.40 2.07
CA GLU A 61 -4.71 -19.23 1.25
C GLU A 61 -4.95 -20.72 1.47
N LEU A 62 -5.14 -21.12 2.73
CA LEU A 62 -5.48 -22.48 3.09
C LEU A 62 -6.80 -22.95 2.45
N ALA A 63 -7.83 -22.12 2.53
CA ALA A 63 -9.14 -22.41 1.98
C ALA A 63 -9.10 -22.56 0.44
N GLN A 64 -8.30 -21.73 -0.24
CA GLN A 64 -8.12 -21.80 -1.71
C GLN A 64 -7.25 -22.96 -2.16
N GLY A 65 -6.28 -23.39 -1.34
CA GLY A 65 -5.36 -24.49 -1.63
C GLY A 65 -5.99 -25.89 -1.56
N GLY A 66 -7.23 -26.00 -1.09
CA GLY A 66 -7.96 -27.26 -0.90
C GLY A 66 -7.54 -28.03 0.37
N ALA A 67 -8.49 -28.73 0.96
CA ALA A 67 -8.24 -29.59 2.12
C ALA A 67 -7.25 -30.71 1.75
N GLY A 68 -6.24 -30.94 2.60
CA GLY A 68 -5.34 -32.11 2.48
C GLY A 68 -3.88 -31.77 2.17
N ARG A 69 -3.40 -30.56 2.47
CA ARG A 69 -1.96 -30.26 2.50
C ARG A 69 -1.44 -30.40 3.93
N PRO A 70 -0.74 -31.50 4.28
CA PRO A 70 -0.19 -31.71 5.63
C PRO A 70 0.70 -30.55 6.11
N GLU A 71 1.38 -29.90 5.16
CA GLU A 71 2.26 -28.75 5.42
C GLU A 71 1.50 -27.52 5.95
N LEU A 72 0.24 -27.37 5.53
CA LEU A 72 -0.59 -26.23 5.95
C LEU A 72 -1.22 -26.48 7.34
N GLU A 73 -1.56 -27.71 7.67
CA GLU A 73 -1.99 -28.05 9.03
C GLU A 73 -0.85 -27.89 10.05
N GLU A 74 0.40 -28.12 9.61
CA GLU A 74 1.60 -27.86 10.41
C GLU A 74 1.75 -26.34 10.66
N VAL A 75 1.56 -25.50 9.62
CA VAL A 75 1.59 -24.05 9.72
C VAL A 75 0.57 -23.54 10.73
N LEU A 76 -0.67 -24.06 10.71
CA LEU A 76 -1.70 -23.65 11.67
C LEU A 76 -1.40 -24.09 13.12
N ARG A 77 -0.68 -25.20 13.32
CA ARG A 77 -0.25 -25.62 14.67
C ARG A 77 0.77 -24.67 15.28
N HIS A 78 1.56 -23.98 14.45
CA HIS A 78 2.57 -23.03 14.87
C HIS A 78 2.23 -21.58 14.51
N GLU A 79 0.94 -21.29 14.28
CA GLU A 79 0.47 -19.99 13.78
C GLU A 79 0.98 -18.82 14.63
N GLU A 80 0.84 -18.89 15.94
CA GLU A 80 1.25 -17.79 16.84
C GLU A 80 2.76 -17.52 16.77
N GLU A 81 3.58 -18.57 16.74
CA GLU A 81 5.02 -18.46 16.63
C GLU A 81 5.43 -17.83 15.28
N LEU A 82 4.78 -18.25 14.20
CA LEU A 82 5.01 -17.70 12.86
C LEU A 82 4.61 -16.23 12.77
N LEU A 83 3.48 -15.85 13.38
CA LEU A 83 3.02 -14.46 13.42
C LEU A 83 4.00 -13.60 14.23
N ASP A 84 4.51 -14.08 15.37
CA ASP A 84 5.51 -13.38 16.17
C ASP A 84 6.81 -13.15 15.39
N GLN A 85 7.29 -14.18 14.70
CA GLN A 85 8.48 -14.05 13.86
C GLN A 85 8.28 -13.06 12.72
N ARG A 86 7.15 -13.15 12.00
CA ARG A 86 6.85 -12.28 10.85
C ARG A 86 6.64 -10.82 11.22
N LEU A 87 6.18 -10.55 12.45
CA LEU A 87 5.95 -9.21 12.97
C LEU A 87 7.12 -8.66 13.80
N THR A 88 8.26 -9.38 13.85
CA THR A 88 9.50 -8.79 14.35
C THR A 88 9.86 -7.58 13.49
N SER A 89 10.07 -6.41 14.10
CA SER A 89 10.20 -5.14 13.39
C SER A 89 11.44 -4.35 13.76
N GLU A 90 11.83 -3.46 12.86
CA GLU A 90 12.86 -2.45 13.02
C GLU A 90 12.25 -1.07 12.73
N THR A 91 12.82 -0.01 13.29
CA THR A 91 12.34 1.37 13.05
C THR A 91 13.41 2.15 12.28
N TRP A 92 12.96 2.85 11.22
CA TRP A 92 13.79 3.69 10.37
C TRP A 92 13.19 5.08 10.24
N VAL A 93 14.03 6.13 10.33
CA VAL A 93 13.60 7.49 10.01
C VAL A 93 13.69 7.68 8.51
N CYS A 94 12.57 8.04 7.88
CA CYS A 94 12.47 8.22 6.44
C CYS A 94 12.09 9.67 6.11
N PRO A 95 12.76 10.32 5.13
CA PRO A 95 12.32 11.60 4.62
C PRO A 95 10.98 11.46 3.90
N LEU A 96 10.13 12.49 4.02
CA LEU A 96 8.82 12.55 3.38
C LEU A 96 8.77 13.66 2.35
N ARG A 97 8.11 13.37 1.23
CA ARG A 97 7.83 14.32 0.16
C ARG A 97 6.36 14.29 -0.22
N THR A 98 5.89 15.27 -0.99
CA THR A 98 4.56 15.25 -1.60
C THR A 98 4.64 14.79 -3.05
N VAL A 99 3.56 14.20 -3.56
CA VAL A 99 3.45 13.88 -5.00
C VAL A 99 3.67 15.14 -5.84
N SER A 100 3.04 16.26 -5.46
CA SER A 100 3.18 17.52 -6.18
C SER A 100 4.59 18.10 -6.18
N ALA A 101 5.38 17.87 -5.14
CA ALA A 101 6.78 18.29 -5.13
C ALA A 101 7.60 17.53 -6.20
N ILE A 102 7.37 16.23 -6.35
CA ILE A 102 8.03 15.41 -7.39
C ILE A 102 7.53 15.83 -8.78
N VAL A 103 6.21 16.00 -8.94
CA VAL A 103 5.61 16.48 -10.20
C VAL A 103 6.22 17.80 -10.66
N ALA A 104 6.43 18.74 -9.74
CA ALA A 104 7.02 20.04 -10.05
C ALA A 104 8.52 19.94 -10.38
N GLU A 105 9.28 19.17 -9.60
CA GLU A 105 10.73 19.00 -9.78
C GLU A 105 11.09 18.40 -11.12
N TYR A 106 10.30 17.41 -11.57
CA TYR A 106 10.56 16.69 -12.83
C TYR A 106 9.72 17.19 -14.00
N GLY A 107 8.95 18.26 -13.82
CA GLY A 107 8.13 18.84 -14.89
C GLY A 107 7.09 17.86 -15.44
N VAL A 108 6.51 17.00 -14.58
CA VAL A 108 5.53 16.00 -15.02
C VAL A 108 4.23 16.70 -15.42
N GLU A 109 3.85 16.58 -16.68
CA GLU A 109 2.62 17.17 -17.22
C GLU A 109 1.46 16.18 -17.27
N ARG A 110 1.76 14.86 -17.27
CA ARG A 110 0.75 13.80 -17.33
C ARG A 110 1.19 12.59 -16.52
N ILE A 111 0.24 12.01 -15.80
CA ILE A 111 0.36 10.75 -15.07
C ILE A 111 -0.68 9.79 -15.65
N ASP A 112 -0.25 8.83 -16.45
CA ASP A 112 -1.15 7.85 -17.07
C ASP A 112 -1.74 6.90 -16.05
N LEU A 113 -0.94 6.49 -15.07
CA LEU A 113 -1.36 5.64 -13.96
C LEU A 113 -0.64 6.07 -12.68
N LEU A 114 -1.41 6.37 -11.64
CA LEU A 114 -0.95 6.54 -10.27
C LEU A 114 -1.30 5.28 -9.48
N LYS A 115 -0.30 4.44 -9.15
CA LYS A 115 -0.50 3.37 -8.18
C LYS A 115 -0.11 3.88 -6.78
N VAL A 116 -0.98 3.69 -5.81
CA VAL A 116 -0.75 3.99 -4.39
C VAL A 116 -0.95 2.71 -3.60
N ASP A 117 0.11 2.25 -2.94
CA ASP A 117 0.18 1.03 -2.17
C ASP A 117 1.22 1.26 -1.08
N VAL A 118 0.77 1.84 0.04
CA VAL A 118 1.64 2.47 1.04
C VAL A 118 1.23 2.12 2.48
N GLU A 119 0.52 1.03 2.63
CA GLU A 119 0.17 0.43 3.92
C GLU A 119 -0.31 1.46 4.96
N LYS A 120 -1.60 1.82 4.85
CA LYS A 120 -2.37 2.72 5.73
C LYS A 120 -2.07 4.23 5.57
N SER A 121 -1.18 4.64 4.65
CA SER A 121 -0.83 6.06 4.39
C SER A 121 -1.47 6.63 3.12
N GLU A 122 -2.41 5.93 2.50
CA GLU A 122 -3.00 6.27 1.19
C GLU A 122 -3.64 7.68 1.20
N ALA A 123 -4.38 8.00 2.28
CA ALA A 123 -5.01 9.31 2.44
C ALA A 123 -3.98 10.45 2.50
N GLN A 124 -2.83 10.23 3.15
CA GLN A 124 -1.75 11.19 3.25
C GLN A 124 -1.06 11.40 1.90
N VAL A 125 -0.87 10.33 1.12
CA VAL A 125 -0.31 10.43 -0.24
C VAL A 125 -1.23 11.24 -1.15
N LEU A 126 -2.53 10.93 -1.15
CA LEU A 126 -3.51 11.66 -1.96
C LEU A 126 -3.65 13.13 -1.52
N ALA A 127 -3.57 13.42 -0.22
CA ALA A 127 -3.55 14.79 0.31
C ALA A 127 -2.27 15.57 -0.09
N GLY A 128 -1.21 14.88 -0.51
CA GLY A 128 0.01 15.46 -1.07
C GLY A 128 -0.09 15.84 -2.55
N ILE A 129 -1.24 15.63 -3.18
CA ILE A 129 -1.52 16.07 -4.55
C ILE A 129 -2.25 17.41 -4.49
N ALA A 130 -1.59 18.48 -4.95
CA ALA A 130 -2.19 19.80 -5.04
C ALA A 130 -3.35 19.81 -6.05
N GLU A 131 -4.34 20.67 -5.84
CA GLU A 131 -5.53 20.74 -6.72
C GLU A 131 -5.16 20.97 -8.19
N GLY A 132 -4.10 21.73 -8.48
CA GLY A 132 -3.59 21.97 -9.85
C GLY A 132 -2.95 20.75 -10.51
N ASP A 133 -2.56 19.72 -9.76
CA ASP A 133 -1.92 18.51 -10.30
C ASP A 133 -2.92 17.36 -10.52
N TRP A 134 -4.07 17.38 -9.85
CA TRP A 134 -5.12 16.39 -10.07
C TRP A 134 -5.54 16.22 -11.53
N PRO A 135 -5.65 17.28 -12.36
CA PRO A 135 -5.98 17.13 -13.79
C PRO A 135 -4.93 16.34 -14.59
N LYS A 136 -3.70 16.24 -14.10
CA LYS A 136 -2.63 15.48 -14.75
C LYS A 136 -2.84 13.96 -14.60
N VAL A 137 -3.54 13.49 -13.54
CA VAL A 137 -3.80 12.07 -13.28
C VAL A 137 -4.93 11.57 -14.18
N ARG A 138 -4.66 10.52 -14.97
CA ARG A 138 -5.62 9.86 -15.86
C ARG A 138 -6.31 8.68 -15.22
N GLN A 139 -5.53 7.86 -14.55
CA GLN A 139 -6.01 6.67 -13.86
C GLN A 139 -5.30 6.55 -12.51
N ALA A 140 -5.97 5.95 -11.55
CA ALA A 140 -5.35 5.57 -10.29
C ALA A 140 -5.79 4.17 -9.86
N VAL A 141 -4.86 3.46 -9.23
CA VAL A 141 -5.13 2.24 -8.47
C VAL A 141 -4.61 2.47 -7.06
N VAL A 142 -5.50 2.37 -6.09
CA VAL A 142 -5.17 2.58 -4.68
C VAL A 142 -5.54 1.35 -3.91
N GLU A 143 -4.56 0.71 -3.25
CA GLU A 143 -4.86 -0.28 -2.23
C GLU A 143 -5.24 0.49 -0.96
N VAL A 144 -6.44 0.24 -0.44
CA VAL A 144 -7.02 1.01 0.67
C VAL A 144 -7.25 0.09 1.86
N HIS A 145 -6.74 0.50 3.01
CA HIS A 145 -7.09 -0.10 4.30
C HIS A 145 -8.31 0.64 4.86
N ASP A 146 -9.48 -0.03 4.88
CA ASP A 146 -10.76 0.58 5.28
C ASP A 146 -10.87 0.75 6.79
N LEU A 147 -10.04 1.61 7.32
CA LEU A 147 -10.03 2.02 8.71
C LEU A 147 -10.98 3.21 8.90
N GLY A 148 -12.20 2.96 9.35
CA GLY A 148 -13.20 4.00 9.62
C GLY A 148 -13.74 4.69 8.35
N GLU A 149 -14.23 3.92 7.39
CA GLU A 149 -14.87 4.42 6.15
C GLU A 149 -13.92 5.07 5.12
N ARG A 150 -12.62 4.78 5.16
CA ARG A 150 -11.64 5.35 4.20
C ARG A 150 -11.96 5.04 2.75
N VAL A 151 -12.47 3.85 2.44
CA VAL A 151 -12.92 3.49 1.08
C VAL A 151 -13.97 4.48 0.59
N ARG A 152 -14.95 4.84 1.42
CA ARG A 152 -16.00 5.81 1.07
C ARG A 152 -15.43 7.21 0.85
N GLU A 153 -14.54 7.65 1.74
CA GLU A 153 -13.92 8.98 1.67
C GLU A 153 -13.02 9.13 0.44
N MET A 154 -12.20 8.12 0.15
CA MET A 154 -11.35 8.13 -1.05
C MET A 154 -12.17 8.04 -2.33
N THR A 155 -13.23 7.21 -2.35
CA THR A 155 -14.17 7.17 -3.46
C THR A 155 -14.76 8.56 -3.73
N ALA A 156 -15.26 9.25 -2.70
CA ALA A 156 -15.78 10.61 -2.83
C ALA A 156 -14.70 11.61 -3.31
N THR A 157 -13.46 11.45 -2.83
CA THR A 157 -12.32 12.27 -3.24
C THR A 157 -12.05 12.17 -4.74
N PHE A 158 -12.04 10.98 -5.31
CA PHE A 158 -11.85 10.76 -6.74
C PHE A 158 -13.08 11.21 -7.55
N GLN A 159 -14.29 10.87 -7.09
CA GLN A 159 -15.53 11.24 -7.80
C GLN A 159 -15.70 12.77 -7.88
N SER A 160 -15.39 13.51 -6.82
CA SER A 160 -15.46 14.98 -6.82
C SER A 160 -14.50 15.62 -7.83
N ARG A 161 -13.49 14.87 -8.30
CA ARG A 161 -12.49 15.28 -9.30
C ARG A 161 -12.78 14.71 -10.69
N GLY A 162 -13.96 14.13 -10.90
CA GLY A 162 -14.42 13.65 -12.20
C GLY A 162 -13.95 12.26 -12.60
N PHE A 163 -13.54 11.42 -11.63
CA PHE A 163 -13.25 10.02 -11.89
C PHE A 163 -14.47 9.13 -11.73
N THR A 164 -14.56 8.10 -12.57
CA THR A 164 -15.41 6.93 -12.32
C THR A 164 -14.62 5.96 -11.44
N VAL A 165 -15.24 5.50 -10.35
CA VAL A 165 -14.56 4.68 -9.34
C VAL A 165 -15.25 3.33 -9.24
N THR A 166 -14.42 2.26 -9.24
CA THR A 166 -14.82 0.89 -8.93
C THR A 166 -14.01 0.41 -7.73
N VAL A 167 -14.66 -0.20 -6.75
CA VAL A 167 -14.01 -0.77 -5.58
C VAL A 167 -14.20 -2.28 -5.60
N LEU A 168 -13.09 -3.02 -5.40
CA LEU A 168 -13.10 -4.48 -5.37
C LEU A 168 -12.32 -4.97 -4.14
N GLN A 169 -12.75 -6.08 -3.57
CA GLN A 169 -11.96 -6.83 -2.60
C GLN A 169 -11.53 -8.14 -3.25
N GLU A 170 -10.24 -8.39 -3.30
CA GLU A 170 -9.71 -9.65 -3.81
C GLU A 170 -10.09 -10.81 -2.89
N GLU A 171 -10.24 -12.00 -3.47
CA GLU A 171 -10.68 -13.18 -2.72
C GLU A 171 -9.70 -13.55 -1.59
N LEU A 172 -8.40 -13.34 -1.82
CA LEU A 172 -7.36 -13.56 -0.83
C LEU A 172 -7.54 -12.67 0.42
N TYR A 173 -8.03 -11.45 0.22
CA TYR A 173 -8.22 -10.46 1.31
C TYR A 173 -9.65 -10.40 1.82
N ARG A 174 -10.52 -11.35 1.43
CA ARG A 174 -11.91 -11.38 1.88
C ARG A 174 -11.99 -11.49 3.41
N GLY A 175 -12.72 -10.55 4.01
CA GLY A 175 -12.85 -10.46 5.46
C GLY A 175 -11.74 -9.68 6.18
N SER A 176 -10.77 -9.13 5.43
CA SER A 176 -9.83 -8.12 5.94
C SER A 176 -10.35 -6.70 5.66
N ASP A 177 -9.58 -5.70 6.06
CA ASP A 177 -9.82 -4.28 5.77
C ASP A 177 -9.27 -3.81 4.41
N ARG A 178 -8.66 -4.70 3.62
CA ARG A 178 -7.94 -4.38 2.39
C ARG A 178 -8.85 -4.42 1.15
N TYR A 179 -8.87 -3.33 0.39
CA TYR A 179 -9.65 -3.14 -0.85
C TYR A 179 -8.80 -2.50 -1.93
N ASN A 180 -9.11 -2.78 -3.19
CA ASN A 180 -8.54 -2.08 -4.34
C ASN A 180 -9.57 -1.09 -4.90
N LEU A 181 -9.17 0.18 -5.00
CA LEU A 181 -9.94 1.25 -5.62
C LEU A 181 -9.33 1.56 -6.99
N TYR A 182 -10.13 1.44 -8.03
CA TYR A 182 -9.77 1.75 -9.41
C TYR A 182 -10.52 3.02 -9.84
N ALA A 183 -9.78 4.05 -10.21
CA ALA A 183 -10.33 5.33 -10.63
C ALA A 183 -9.88 5.64 -12.06
N VAL A 184 -10.81 5.98 -12.95
CA VAL A 184 -10.55 6.28 -14.36
C VAL A 184 -11.30 7.56 -14.73
N ARG A 185 -10.63 8.43 -15.48
CA ARG A 185 -11.19 9.69 -15.97
C ARG A 185 -11.52 9.60 -17.46
#